data_f7dddcde562ecb4404130d8807a408c4
#
_entry.id   f7dddcde562ecb4404130d8807a408c4
#
_cell.length_a   1.000
_cell.length_b   1.000
_cell.length_c   1.000
_cell.angle_alpha   90.00
_cell.angle_beta   90.00
_cell.angle_gamma   90.00
#
_symmetry.space_group_name_H-M   'P 1'
#
loop_
_entity.id
_entity.type
_entity.pdbx_description
1 polymer ?
#
loop_
_entity_poly.entity_id
_entity_poly.type
_entity_poly.pdbx_seq_one_letter_code
_entity_poly.pdbx_strand_id
1 'polypeptide(L)'
;MSWNTQFGEGTDAVTNYDRTATWIASVDPDVVGLCEVPSGSVSAIKSALSQRTGRTWFHQFVPKYNGTDEGNLILTWHPLVSVDAKFLSAQRSVAQATINVGGRNISFFATHFDDAASSNRVIEAGELKSWAANFAEPRIMVGDFNGGPDTAEASSMAASYFDSWNEAMNRGTASSYPDNPVGMFTRTRRGRIDYVWYSHSASMLSLSSAKIPDSRDLNNTNVVIRLGTTDDKGVRPSDHNYVVANFDLSVDSTPAPTPTPTPTPTPTATPTPQPTATPTPTPTPTPTPTPTSAPLLLSDSTTNRALALHSEFLTRDPFKVTSPNNFGDDKRTRVALFAMNVNLLPGETETAIIARATTPSGGVYSLPVKYVRKVAGYDWLWHVVVVLPQDFSLSGNITITITLHGATSNAVTVAIAPP
;
A
#
# COMPACT_ATOMS: atom_id res chain seq x y z
N MET A 1 -10.04 -0.52 -9.85
CA MET A 1 -10.76 -0.94 -8.64
C MET A 1 -10.26 -2.31 -8.19
N SER A 2 -10.13 -2.54 -6.89
CA SER A 2 -9.74 -3.80 -6.24
C SER A 2 -10.81 -4.22 -5.26
N TRP A 3 -11.27 -5.48 -5.27
CA TRP A 3 -12.30 -5.94 -4.34
C TRP A 3 -12.29 -7.45 -4.14
N ASN A 4 -12.24 -7.91 -2.89
CA ASN A 4 -12.59 -9.28 -2.51
C ASN A 4 -14.11 -9.37 -2.33
N THR A 5 -14.78 -10.24 -3.10
CA THR A 5 -16.25 -10.28 -3.18
C THR A 5 -16.90 -11.27 -2.23
N GLN A 6 -16.11 -12.03 -1.46
CA GLN A 6 -16.63 -13.06 -0.56
C GLN A 6 -17.69 -13.96 -1.27
N PHE A 7 -17.33 -14.51 -2.42
CA PHE A 7 -18.22 -15.36 -3.24
C PHE A 7 -19.56 -14.68 -3.66
N GLY A 8 -19.60 -13.33 -3.63
CA GLY A 8 -20.83 -12.56 -3.83
C GLY A 8 -21.78 -12.56 -2.62
N GLU A 9 -21.31 -13.07 -1.48
CA GLU A 9 -22.07 -13.13 -0.25
C GLU A 9 -21.89 -11.87 0.58
N GLY A 10 -22.99 -11.21 0.91
CA GLY A 10 -22.98 -10.06 1.79
C GLY A 10 -22.93 -10.41 3.26
N THR A 11 -22.80 -9.37 4.09
CA THR A 11 -22.82 -9.52 5.56
C THR A 11 -24.17 -10.02 6.09
N ASP A 12 -25.22 -10.05 5.27
CA ASP A 12 -26.53 -10.66 5.50
C ASP A 12 -26.56 -12.17 5.18
N ALA A 13 -25.43 -12.77 4.84
CA ALA A 13 -25.31 -14.16 4.42
C ALA A 13 -26.13 -14.50 3.15
N VAL A 14 -26.42 -13.49 2.32
CA VAL A 14 -27.14 -13.67 1.05
C VAL A 14 -26.15 -13.51 -0.11
N THR A 15 -26.01 -14.55 -0.91
CA THR A 15 -25.26 -14.48 -2.17
C THR A 15 -26.07 -13.73 -3.22
N ASN A 16 -25.53 -12.63 -3.74
CA ASN A 16 -26.22 -11.78 -4.72
C ASN A 16 -25.23 -11.10 -5.68
N TYR A 17 -25.01 -11.71 -6.84
CA TYR A 17 -24.10 -11.17 -7.87
C TYR A 17 -24.64 -9.91 -8.54
N ASP A 18 -25.94 -9.70 -8.52
CA ASP A 18 -26.56 -8.48 -9.00
C ASP A 18 -26.20 -7.28 -8.09
N ARG A 19 -26.14 -7.51 -6.79
CA ARG A 19 -25.65 -6.54 -5.82
C ARG A 19 -24.18 -6.21 -6.07
N THR A 20 -23.33 -7.22 -6.31
CA THR A 20 -21.92 -7.02 -6.69
C THR A 20 -21.81 -6.14 -7.93
N ALA A 21 -22.56 -6.46 -8.99
CA ALA A 21 -22.58 -5.67 -10.22
C ALA A 21 -23.12 -4.24 -10.00
N THR A 22 -24.08 -4.05 -9.11
CA THR A 22 -24.61 -2.71 -8.76
C THR A 22 -23.51 -1.83 -8.17
N TRP A 23 -22.75 -2.36 -7.24
CA TRP A 23 -21.64 -1.61 -6.63
C TRP A 23 -20.51 -1.31 -7.61
N ILE A 24 -20.14 -2.25 -8.47
CA ILE A 24 -19.15 -1.99 -9.54
C ILE A 24 -19.65 -0.91 -10.48
N ALA A 25 -20.92 -1.00 -10.94
CA ALA A 25 -21.51 -0.01 -11.83
C ALA A 25 -21.60 1.40 -11.20
N SER A 26 -21.81 1.48 -9.87
CA SER A 26 -21.86 2.78 -9.17
C SER A 26 -20.52 3.49 -9.11
N VAL A 27 -19.42 2.73 -9.15
CA VAL A 27 -18.05 3.26 -9.22
C VAL A 27 -17.69 3.62 -10.66
N ASP A 28 -18.24 2.91 -11.63
CA ASP A 28 -17.96 3.00 -13.07
C ASP A 28 -16.46 2.88 -13.42
N PRO A 29 -15.76 1.84 -12.96
CA PRO A 29 -14.33 1.71 -13.17
C PRO A 29 -14.02 1.30 -14.61
N ASP A 30 -12.87 1.77 -15.14
CA ASP A 30 -12.32 1.28 -16.41
C ASP A 30 -11.95 -0.20 -16.34
N VAL A 31 -11.42 -0.60 -15.18
CA VAL A 31 -11.01 -1.97 -14.90
C VAL A 31 -11.17 -2.31 -13.43
N VAL A 32 -11.60 -3.53 -13.14
CA VAL A 32 -11.72 -4.04 -11.78
C VAL A 32 -11.10 -5.43 -11.68
N GLY A 33 -10.31 -5.66 -10.63
CA GLY A 33 -9.87 -6.97 -10.21
C GLY A 33 -10.67 -7.42 -9.00
N LEU A 34 -11.23 -8.60 -9.09
CA LEU A 34 -12.04 -9.24 -8.06
C LEU A 34 -11.35 -10.51 -7.56
N CYS A 35 -11.46 -10.77 -6.26
CA CYS A 35 -11.03 -12.00 -5.62
C CYS A 35 -12.24 -12.78 -5.08
N GLU A 36 -12.04 -14.05 -4.79
CA GLU A 36 -13.08 -14.97 -4.29
C GLU A 36 -14.33 -14.99 -5.18
N VAL A 37 -14.11 -15.07 -6.49
CA VAL A 37 -15.20 -15.13 -7.46
C VAL A 37 -15.44 -16.59 -7.84
N PRO A 38 -16.65 -17.16 -7.62
CA PRO A 38 -16.98 -18.46 -8.17
C PRO A 38 -17.03 -18.43 -9.69
N SER A 39 -16.43 -19.42 -10.37
CA SER A 39 -16.35 -19.45 -11.84
C SER A 39 -17.71 -19.38 -12.51
N GLY A 40 -18.71 -20.04 -11.93
CA GLY A 40 -20.09 -20.02 -12.41
C GLY A 40 -20.80 -18.67 -12.32
N SER A 41 -20.29 -17.74 -11.51
CA SER A 41 -20.90 -16.41 -11.32
C SER A 41 -20.45 -15.36 -12.34
N VAL A 42 -19.36 -15.60 -13.07
CA VAL A 42 -18.74 -14.62 -13.98
C VAL A 42 -19.74 -14.12 -15.04
N SER A 43 -20.50 -15.03 -15.65
CA SER A 43 -21.51 -14.66 -16.65
C SER A 43 -22.64 -13.81 -16.06
N ALA A 44 -23.08 -14.10 -14.83
CA ALA A 44 -24.13 -13.35 -14.15
C ALA A 44 -23.66 -11.92 -13.82
N ILE A 45 -22.45 -11.77 -13.27
CA ILE A 45 -21.86 -10.46 -12.96
C ILE A 45 -21.72 -9.63 -14.25
N LYS A 46 -21.17 -10.19 -15.32
CA LYS A 46 -21.02 -9.51 -16.62
C LYS A 46 -22.35 -9.07 -17.22
N SER A 47 -23.34 -9.94 -17.21
CA SER A 47 -24.67 -9.63 -17.75
C SER A 47 -25.31 -8.49 -16.96
N ALA A 48 -25.24 -8.54 -15.65
CA ALA A 48 -25.78 -7.49 -14.79
C ALA A 48 -25.04 -6.15 -14.96
N LEU A 49 -23.72 -6.17 -15.15
CA LEU A 49 -22.91 -4.98 -15.48
C LEU A 49 -23.31 -4.41 -16.85
N SER A 50 -23.42 -5.26 -17.88
CA SER A 50 -23.81 -4.83 -19.22
C SER A 50 -25.20 -4.16 -19.23
N GLN A 51 -26.16 -4.72 -18.50
CA GLN A 51 -27.48 -4.15 -18.35
C GLN A 51 -27.47 -2.77 -17.68
N ARG A 52 -26.64 -2.58 -16.66
CA ARG A 52 -26.57 -1.33 -15.88
C ARG A 52 -25.80 -0.23 -16.59
N THR A 53 -24.73 -0.59 -17.28
CA THR A 53 -23.82 0.38 -17.87
C THR A 53 -24.05 0.61 -19.37
N GLY A 54 -24.82 -0.27 -20.04
CA GLY A 54 -24.96 -0.26 -21.49
C GLY A 54 -23.69 -0.63 -22.26
N ARG A 55 -22.65 -1.15 -21.57
CA ARG A 55 -21.35 -1.48 -22.16
C ARG A 55 -21.17 -2.98 -22.28
N THR A 56 -20.33 -3.41 -23.23
CA THR A 56 -19.82 -4.78 -23.29
C THR A 56 -18.65 -4.93 -22.35
N TRP A 57 -18.71 -5.92 -21.45
CA TRP A 57 -17.65 -6.22 -20.52
C TRP A 57 -16.85 -7.44 -20.95
N PHE A 58 -15.54 -7.29 -21.03
CA PHE A 58 -14.58 -8.35 -21.25
C PHE A 58 -14.06 -8.88 -19.92
N HIS A 59 -13.47 -10.07 -19.89
CA HIS A 59 -12.97 -10.66 -18.67
C HIS A 59 -11.79 -11.60 -18.89
N GLN A 60 -10.99 -11.76 -17.84
CA GLN A 60 -10.05 -12.84 -17.62
C GLN A 60 -10.33 -13.43 -16.24
N PHE A 61 -10.62 -14.72 -16.20
CA PHE A 61 -10.80 -15.48 -14.96
C PHE A 61 -9.68 -16.51 -14.80
N VAL A 62 -9.11 -16.60 -13.60
CA VAL A 62 -8.08 -17.60 -13.26
C VAL A 62 -8.48 -18.24 -11.94
N PRO A 63 -8.65 -19.58 -11.87
CA PRO A 63 -8.96 -20.24 -10.60
C PRO A 63 -7.83 -20.03 -9.60
N LYS A 64 -8.16 -20.02 -8.32
CA LYS A 64 -7.20 -19.83 -7.21
C LYS A 64 -6.05 -20.83 -7.29
N TYR A 65 -6.38 -22.09 -7.58
CA TYR A 65 -5.45 -23.17 -7.96
C TYR A 65 -6.18 -24.19 -8.83
N ASN A 66 -5.46 -25.11 -9.44
CA ASN A 66 -6.07 -26.11 -10.30
C ASN A 66 -7.13 -26.95 -9.55
N GLY A 67 -8.34 -26.97 -10.10
CA GLY A 67 -9.46 -27.75 -9.57
C GLY A 67 -10.32 -27.03 -8.54
N THR A 68 -10.08 -25.74 -8.25
CA THR A 68 -11.02 -24.95 -7.44
C THR A 68 -12.04 -24.22 -8.32
N ASP A 69 -13.20 -23.92 -7.72
CA ASP A 69 -14.31 -23.23 -8.36
C ASP A 69 -14.27 -21.72 -8.10
N GLU A 70 -13.40 -21.25 -7.22
CA GLU A 70 -13.15 -19.85 -6.93
C GLU A 70 -11.85 -19.35 -7.58
N GLY A 71 -11.78 -18.05 -7.85
CA GLY A 71 -10.58 -17.47 -8.43
C GLY A 71 -10.54 -15.97 -8.46
N ASN A 72 -9.58 -15.48 -9.24
CA ASN A 72 -9.36 -14.07 -9.51
C ASN A 72 -9.98 -13.71 -10.85
N LEU A 73 -10.71 -12.59 -10.89
CA LEU A 73 -11.43 -12.12 -12.05
C LEU A 73 -11.02 -10.69 -12.39
N ILE A 74 -10.58 -10.45 -13.61
CA ILE A 74 -10.44 -9.12 -14.18
C ILE A 74 -11.66 -8.84 -15.04
N LEU A 75 -12.31 -7.69 -14.84
CA LEU A 75 -13.39 -7.18 -15.68
C LEU A 75 -13.04 -5.79 -16.21
N THR A 76 -13.31 -5.55 -17.48
CA THR A 76 -13.10 -4.24 -18.12
C THR A 76 -14.07 -4.08 -19.29
N TRP A 77 -14.45 -2.84 -19.59
CA TRP A 77 -15.19 -2.53 -20.80
C TRP A 77 -14.27 -2.06 -21.95
N HIS A 78 -12.98 -1.95 -21.69
CA HIS A 78 -11.97 -1.70 -22.73
C HIS A 78 -11.55 -3.00 -23.43
N PRO A 79 -11.06 -2.94 -24.68
CA PRO A 79 -10.57 -4.11 -25.38
C PRO A 79 -9.40 -4.79 -24.67
N LEU A 80 -9.47 -6.11 -24.56
CA LEU A 80 -8.35 -6.94 -24.14
C LEU A 80 -7.40 -7.15 -25.33
N VAL A 81 -6.12 -6.84 -25.12
CA VAL A 81 -5.05 -7.09 -26.12
C VAL A 81 -4.51 -8.50 -25.96
N SER A 82 -4.25 -8.90 -24.72
CA SER A 82 -3.81 -10.26 -24.37
C SER A 82 -4.20 -10.57 -22.93
N VAL A 83 -4.21 -11.85 -22.61
CA VAL A 83 -4.43 -12.37 -21.26
C VAL A 83 -3.41 -13.43 -20.93
N ASP A 84 -3.05 -13.56 -19.67
CA ASP A 84 -2.15 -14.59 -19.18
C ASP A 84 -2.52 -14.98 -17.74
N ALA A 85 -1.89 -16.01 -17.20
CA ALA A 85 -2.13 -16.51 -15.86
C ALA A 85 -0.86 -17.11 -15.27
N LYS A 86 -0.71 -16.98 -13.96
CA LYS A 86 0.36 -17.64 -13.21
C LYS A 86 -0.20 -18.28 -11.94
N PHE A 87 0.14 -19.53 -11.72
CA PHE A 87 -0.02 -20.15 -10.42
C PHE A 87 1.19 -19.82 -9.55
N LEU A 88 0.91 -19.33 -8.35
CA LEU A 88 1.90 -19.01 -7.33
C LEU A 88 2.09 -20.20 -6.37
N SER A 89 3.11 -20.15 -5.57
CA SER A 89 3.27 -21.01 -4.41
C SER A 89 2.06 -20.89 -3.47
N ALA A 90 1.92 -21.78 -2.49
CA ALA A 90 0.83 -21.79 -1.51
C ALA A 90 -0.59 -21.81 -2.13
N GLN A 91 -0.73 -22.42 -3.33
CA GLN A 91 -2.04 -22.61 -3.99
C GLN A 91 -2.77 -21.28 -4.24
N ARG A 92 -2.08 -20.32 -4.80
CA ARG A 92 -2.61 -19.02 -5.23
C ARG A 92 -2.37 -18.81 -6.72
N SER A 93 -2.98 -17.78 -7.26
CA SER A 93 -2.83 -17.45 -8.68
C SER A 93 -2.88 -15.95 -8.92
N VAL A 94 -2.47 -15.58 -10.12
CA VAL A 94 -2.60 -14.23 -10.67
C VAL A 94 -3.31 -14.32 -12.00
N ALA A 95 -4.36 -13.54 -12.18
CA ALA A 95 -4.93 -13.23 -13.48
C ALA A 95 -4.22 -12.00 -14.05
N GLN A 96 -3.82 -12.02 -15.30
CA GLN A 96 -3.22 -10.88 -16.01
C GLN A 96 -4.04 -10.57 -17.26
N ALA A 97 -4.21 -9.27 -17.53
CA ALA A 97 -4.75 -8.77 -18.78
C ALA A 97 -3.96 -7.54 -19.25
N THR A 98 -3.61 -7.50 -20.52
CA THR A 98 -3.16 -6.28 -21.19
C THR A 98 -4.39 -5.61 -21.79
N ILE A 99 -4.68 -4.39 -21.34
CA ILE A 99 -5.92 -3.66 -21.64
C ILE A 99 -5.55 -2.39 -22.41
N ASN A 100 -6.26 -2.12 -23.52
CA ASN A 100 -6.06 -0.90 -24.27
C ASN A 100 -7.01 0.20 -23.81
N VAL A 101 -6.48 1.20 -23.14
CA VAL A 101 -7.22 2.37 -22.65
C VAL A 101 -6.77 3.61 -23.45
N GLY A 102 -7.65 4.13 -24.28
CA GLY A 102 -7.36 5.33 -25.06
C GLY A 102 -6.14 5.21 -25.99
N GLY A 103 -5.88 4.02 -26.57
CA GLY A 103 -4.73 3.75 -27.42
C GLY A 103 -3.45 3.34 -26.66
N ARG A 104 -3.50 3.22 -25.34
CA ARG A 104 -2.38 2.83 -24.49
C ARG A 104 -2.63 1.46 -23.86
N ASN A 105 -1.61 0.61 -23.89
CA ASN A 105 -1.68 -0.70 -23.26
C ASN A 105 -1.26 -0.59 -21.80
N ILE A 106 -2.09 -1.13 -20.91
CA ILE A 106 -1.85 -1.22 -19.47
C ILE A 106 -1.80 -2.70 -19.10
N SER A 107 -0.76 -3.13 -18.40
CA SER A 107 -0.66 -4.48 -17.85
C SER A 107 -1.32 -4.49 -16.47
N PHE A 108 -2.46 -5.18 -16.36
CA PHE A 108 -3.27 -5.25 -15.15
C PHE A 108 -3.26 -6.65 -14.58
N PHE A 109 -3.11 -6.76 -13.25
CA PHE A 109 -2.99 -8.02 -12.54
C PHE A 109 -3.97 -8.06 -11.37
N ALA A 110 -4.67 -9.18 -11.21
CA ALA A 110 -5.52 -9.44 -10.05
C ALA A 110 -5.05 -10.71 -9.33
N THR A 111 -4.91 -10.65 -8.01
CA THR A 111 -4.40 -11.74 -7.19
C THR A 111 -5.05 -11.77 -5.83
N HIS A 112 -4.95 -12.93 -5.16
CA HIS A 112 -5.36 -13.14 -3.79
C HIS A 112 -4.27 -13.98 -3.09
N PHE A 113 -3.51 -13.36 -2.19
CA PHE A 113 -2.40 -14.01 -1.49
C PHE A 113 -2.87 -14.93 -0.37
N ASP A 114 -1.97 -15.75 0.10
CA ASP A 114 -2.21 -16.71 1.19
C ASP A 114 -2.75 -16.03 2.46
N ASP A 115 -3.81 -16.57 3.03
CA ASP A 115 -4.47 -16.05 4.23
C ASP A 115 -3.85 -16.56 5.53
N ALA A 116 -3.04 -17.65 5.48
CA ALA A 116 -2.55 -18.32 6.65
C ALA A 116 -1.18 -17.80 7.13
N ALA A 117 -0.20 -17.61 6.23
CA ALA A 117 1.19 -17.37 6.63
C ALA A 117 1.85 -16.20 5.87
N SER A 118 2.44 -15.25 6.61
CA SER A 118 3.23 -14.15 6.02
C SER A 118 4.43 -14.66 5.21
N SER A 119 5.06 -15.77 5.61
CA SER A 119 6.14 -16.38 4.85
C SER A 119 5.71 -16.79 3.44
N ASN A 120 4.51 -17.33 3.28
CA ASN A 120 3.94 -17.67 1.97
C ASN A 120 3.71 -16.41 1.14
N ARG A 121 3.11 -15.38 1.73
CA ARG A 121 2.85 -14.09 1.06
C ARG A 121 4.12 -13.38 0.59
N VAL A 122 5.21 -13.48 1.34
CA VAL A 122 6.52 -12.94 0.91
C VAL A 122 7.02 -13.64 -0.35
N ILE A 123 6.88 -14.98 -0.41
CA ILE A 123 7.24 -15.77 -1.60
C ILE A 123 6.35 -15.36 -2.78
N GLU A 124 5.05 -15.32 -2.57
CA GLU A 124 4.05 -14.94 -3.59
C GLU A 124 4.30 -13.53 -4.13
N ALA A 125 4.64 -12.56 -3.27
CA ALA A 125 5.02 -11.20 -3.68
C ALA A 125 6.27 -11.20 -4.56
N GLY A 126 7.27 -12.03 -4.24
CA GLY A 126 8.47 -12.21 -5.05
C GLY A 126 8.15 -12.83 -6.42
N GLU A 127 7.35 -13.88 -6.46
CA GLU A 127 6.91 -14.57 -7.66
C GLU A 127 6.07 -13.66 -8.58
N LEU A 128 5.12 -12.91 -7.99
CA LEU A 128 4.28 -11.95 -8.70
C LEU A 128 5.14 -10.87 -9.37
N LYS A 129 6.04 -10.22 -8.60
CA LYS A 129 6.92 -9.18 -9.14
C LYS A 129 7.82 -9.69 -10.27
N SER A 130 8.44 -10.86 -10.05
CA SER A 130 9.34 -11.46 -11.03
C SER A 130 8.61 -11.81 -12.32
N TRP A 131 7.40 -12.34 -12.24
CA TRP A 131 6.59 -12.66 -13.41
C TRP A 131 6.07 -11.40 -14.11
N ALA A 132 5.58 -10.43 -13.33
CA ALA A 132 5.06 -9.19 -13.88
C ALA A 132 6.12 -8.35 -14.60
N ALA A 133 7.41 -8.53 -14.27
CA ALA A 133 8.51 -7.87 -14.96
C ALA A 133 8.60 -8.23 -16.47
N ASN A 134 7.97 -9.34 -16.90
CA ASN A 134 7.91 -9.72 -18.31
C ASN A 134 6.86 -8.94 -19.12
N PHE A 135 6.02 -8.16 -18.47
CA PHE A 135 4.96 -7.38 -19.12
C PHE A 135 5.36 -5.91 -19.22
N ALA A 136 4.84 -5.25 -20.24
CA ALA A 136 5.13 -3.83 -20.49
C ALA A 136 4.57 -2.91 -19.38
N GLU A 137 5.23 -1.77 -19.20
CA GLU A 137 4.71 -0.67 -18.40
C GLU A 137 3.58 0.08 -19.12
N PRO A 138 2.65 0.69 -18.38
CA PRO A 138 2.53 0.68 -16.92
C PRO A 138 1.89 -0.61 -16.40
N ARG A 139 2.30 -1.02 -15.19
CA ARG A 139 1.75 -2.19 -14.50
C ARG A 139 0.93 -1.77 -13.30
N ILE A 140 -0.28 -2.31 -13.18
CA ILE A 140 -1.17 -2.11 -12.02
C ILE A 140 -1.51 -3.49 -11.47
N MET A 141 -1.35 -3.66 -10.16
CA MET A 141 -1.66 -4.91 -9.46
C MET A 141 -2.71 -4.63 -8.39
N VAL A 142 -3.73 -5.45 -8.35
CA VAL A 142 -4.82 -5.32 -7.38
C VAL A 142 -5.11 -6.65 -6.71
N GLY A 143 -5.76 -6.59 -5.56
CA GLY A 143 -6.25 -7.79 -4.89
C GLY A 143 -6.22 -7.69 -3.37
N ASP A 144 -6.59 -8.80 -2.75
CA ASP A 144 -6.42 -9.08 -1.35
C ASP A 144 -5.04 -9.71 -1.12
N PHE A 145 -4.14 -8.93 -0.53
CA PHE A 145 -2.78 -9.37 -0.22
C PHE A 145 -2.68 -10.03 1.17
N ASN A 146 -3.78 -10.14 1.92
CA ASN A 146 -3.87 -10.72 3.24
C ASN A 146 -2.82 -10.22 4.24
N GLY A 147 -2.15 -9.15 3.93
CA GLY A 147 -1.10 -8.50 4.73
C GLY A 147 -1.33 -7.01 4.86
N GLY A 148 -1.18 -6.48 6.07
CA GLY A 148 -1.26 -5.05 6.34
C GLY A 148 -0.06 -4.27 5.78
N PRO A 149 -0.12 -2.93 5.77
CA PRO A 149 0.94 -2.09 5.19
C PRO A 149 2.32 -2.26 5.86
N ASP A 150 2.35 -2.77 7.08
CA ASP A 150 3.59 -2.93 7.86
C ASP A 150 4.19 -4.35 7.76
N THR A 151 3.64 -5.21 6.91
CA THR A 151 4.10 -6.59 6.74
C THR A 151 5.28 -6.70 5.78
N ALA A 152 5.98 -7.82 5.84
CA ALA A 152 7.14 -8.08 4.99
C ALA A 152 6.75 -8.19 3.51
N GLU A 153 5.60 -8.78 3.20
CA GLU A 153 5.05 -8.85 1.85
C GLU A 153 4.70 -7.48 1.30
N ALA A 154 4.06 -6.60 2.09
CA ALA A 154 3.78 -5.23 1.68
C ALA A 154 5.07 -4.43 1.46
N SER A 155 6.07 -4.60 2.34
CA SER A 155 7.41 -4.01 2.16
C SER A 155 8.10 -4.53 0.90
N SER A 156 7.94 -5.82 0.59
CA SER A 156 8.45 -6.43 -0.64
C SER A 156 7.81 -5.80 -1.87
N MET A 157 6.48 -5.59 -1.88
CA MET A 157 5.78 -4.91 -2.97
C MET A 157 6.23 -3.46 -3.10
N ALA A 158 6.32 -2.73 -1.99
CA ALA A 158 6.70 -1.31 -1.96
C ALA A 158 8.12 -1.03 -2.51
N ALA A 159 8.98 -2.04 -2.59
CA ALA A 159 10.30 -1.88 -3.22
C ALA A 159 10.23 -1.59 -4.73
N SER A 160 9.13 -1.90 -5.41
CA SER A 160 9.00 -1.75 -6.86
C SER A 160 7.68 -1.10 -7.30
N TYR A 161 6.72 -0.96 -6.38
CA TYR A 161 5.38 -0.46 -6.65
C TYR A 161 4.96 0.56 -5.59
N PHE A 162 4.29 1.61 -6.00
CA PHE A 162 3.62 2.55 -5.12
C PHE A 162 2.28 1.97 -4.65
N ASP A 163 2.00 2.07 -3.37
CA ASP A 163 0.68 1.86 -2.81
C ASP A 163 -0.19 3.09 -3.09
N SER A 164 -1.20 2.95 -3.94
CA SER A 164 -2.04 4.09 -4.36
C SER A 164 -2.73 4.78 -3.19
N TRP A 165 -3.15 4.03 -2.16
CA TRP A 165 -3.75 4.63 -0.97
C TRP A 165 -2.75 5.50 -0.21
N ASN A 166 -1.55 4.98 0.07
CA ASN A 166 -0.51 5.71 0.77
C ASN A 166 -0.07 6.95 -0.03
N GLU A 167 0.09 6.82 -1.35
CA GLU A 167 0.43 7.95 -2.20
C GLU A 167 -0.66 9.02 -2.22
N ALA A 168 -1.93 8.63 -2.29
CA ALA A 168 -3.04 9.56 -2.24
C ALA A 168 -3.16 10.22 -0.86
N MET A 169 -2.94 9.47 0.23
CA MET A 169 -2.87 10.04 1.59
C MET A 169 -1.78 11.10 1.70
N ASN A 170 -0.58 10.80 1.18
CA ASN A 170 0.55 11.73 1.19
C ASN A 170 0.26 13.02 0.39
N ARG A 171 -0.58 12.94 -0.64
CA ARG A 171 -0.97 14.07 -1.49
C ARG A 171 -2.25 14.76 -1.03
N GLY A 172 -2.92 14.27 0.00
CA GLY A 172 -4.21 14.81 0.46
C GLY A 172 -5.38 14.52 -0.49
N THR A 173 -5.25 13.51 -1.37
CA THR A 173 -6.26 13.11 -2.35
C THR A 173 -6.91 11.76 -2.06
N ALA A 174 -6.63 11.21 -0.87
CA ALA A 174 -7.32 10.01 -0.37
C ALA A 174 -8.64 10.38 0.29
N SER A 175 -9.65 9.52 0.13
CA SER A 175 -10.90 9.65 0.86
C SER A 175 -11.47 8.29 1.27
N SER A 176 -12.06 8.23 2.46
CA SER A 176 -12.78 7.05 2.93
C SER A 176 -14.06 7.45 3.66
N TYR A 177 -14.86 6.46 4.04
CA TYR A 177 -16.08 6.71 4.81
C TYR A 177 -15.75 7.14 6.25
N PRO A 178 -16.67 7.84 6.96
CA PRO A 178 -16.38 8.49 8.25
C PRO A 178 -15.82 7.58 9.33
N ASP A 179 -16.28 6.30 9.38
CA ASP A 179 -15.81 5.32 10.36
C ASP A 179 -14.45 4.70 10.00
N ASN A 180 -13.86 5.12 8.88
CA ASN A 180 -12.55 4.69 8.39
C ASN A 180 -11.70 5.89 7.94
N PRO A 181 -11.44 6.87 8.82
CA PRO A 181 -10.92 8.18 8.44
C PRO A 181 -9.52 8.14 7.83
N VAL A 182 -8.76 7.09 8.07
CA VAL A 182 -7.40 6.92 7.54
C VAL A 182 -7.28 5.75 6.56
N GLY A 183 -8.43 5.20 6.10
CA GLY A 183 -8.44 4.07 5.16
C GLY A 183 -7.83 2.79 5.72
N MET A 184 -7.90 2.60 7.02
CA MET A 184 -7.28 1.47 7.72
C MET A 184 -8.01 0.14 7.49
N PHE A 185 -9.24 0.19 6.97
CA PHE A 185 -10.08 -0.99 6.89
C PHE A 185 -10.56 -1.22 5.45
N THR A 186 -9.98 -2.19 4.79
CA THR A 186 -10.56 -2.78 3.58
C THR A 186 -11.28 -4.08 3.93
N ARG A 187 -10.82 -4.83 4.92
CA ARG A 187 -11.60 -5.90 5.52
C ARG A 187 -12.26 -5.38 6.79
N THR A 188 -13.58 -5.35 6.83
CA THR A 188 -14.42 -4.80 7.90
C THR A 188 -13.75 -4.76 9.29
N ARG A 189 -13.23 -3.57 9.71
CA ARG A 189 -12.55 -3.29 10.98
C ARG A 189 -11.35 -4.19 11.33
N ARG A 190 -10.77 -4.91 10.35
CA ARG A 190 -9.63 -5.82 10.59
C ARG A 190 -8.31 -5.40 9.98
N GLY A 191 -8.29 -4.29 9.26
CA GLY A 191 -7.08 -3.75 8.65
C GLY A 191 -7.21 -3.54 7.15
N ARG A 192 -6.23 -2.87 6.58
CA ARG A 192 -6.11 -2.65 5.16
C ARG A 192 -5.26 -3.76 4.56
N ILE A 193 -5.88 -4.68 3.87
CA ILE A 193 -5.24 -5.85 3.24
C ILE A 193 -5.50 -5.93 1.74
N ASP A 194 -6.42 -5.11 1.23
CA ASP A 194 -6.70 -4.94 -0.19
C ASP A 194 -5.94 -3.73 -0.73
N TYR A 195 -5.36 -3.86 -1.91
CA TYR A 195 -4.49 -2.85 -2.49
C TYR A 195 -4.76 -2.61 -3.97
N VAL A 196 -4.36 -1.41 -4.40
CA VAL A 196 -4.05 -1.06 -5.77
C VAL A 196 -2.61 -0.58 -5.80
N TRP A 197 -1.72 -1.41 -6.31
CA TRP A 197 -0.31 -1.12 -6.51
C TRP A 197 -0.08 -0.67 -7.95
N TYR A 198 0.80 0.29 -8.18
CA TYR A 198 1.25 0.65 -9.53
C TYR A 198 2.77 0.79 -9.56
N SER A 199 3.39 0.42 -10.69
CA SER A 199 4.84 0.33 -10.78
C SER A 199 5.51 1.70 -10.64
N HIS A 200 6.68 1.72 -9.99
CA HIS A 200 7.53 2.92 -9.90
C HIS A 200 7.94 3.44 -11.28
N SER A 201 8.02 2.56 -12.27
CA SER A 201 8.38 2.89 -13.66
C SER A 201 7.20 3.33 -14.53
N ALA A 202 6.00 3.43 -13.96
CA ALA A 202 4.78 3.81 -14.68
C ALA A 202 4.73 5.33 -14.98
N SER A 203 5.69 5.84 -15.73
CA SER A 203 5.81 7.28 -16.05
C SER A 203 4.58 7.87 -16.77
N MET A 204 3.76 7.02 -17.39
CA MET A 204 2.52 7.42 -18.05
C MET A 204 1.32 7.52 -17.11
N LEU A 205 1.42 7.03 -15.87
CA LEU A 205 0.36 7.10 -14.88
C LEU A 205 0.64 8.19 -13.85
N SER A 206 -0.30 9.09 -13.68
CA SER A 206 -0.31 10.01 -12.55
C SER A 206 -1.51 9.69 -11.65
N LEU A 207 -1.25 9.30 -10.40
CA LEU A 207 -2.31 9.04 -9.44
C LEU A 207 -3.01 10.36 -9.09
N SER A 208 -4.31 10.48 -9.38
CA SER A 208 -5.12 11.64 -9.04
C SER A 208 -5.83 11.47 -7.69
N SER A 209 -6.33 10.28 -7.36
CA SER A 209 -6.94 10.02 -6.06
C SER A 209 -7.02 8.54 -5.74
N ALA A 210 -7.18 8.20 -4.45
CA ALA A 210 -7.58 6.88 -4.00
C ALA A 210 -8.77 6.97 -3.04
N LYS A 211 -9.68 5.99 -3.11
CA LYS A 211 -10.92 5.98 -2.31
C LYS A 211 -11.17 4.60 -1.73
N ILE A 212 -11.68 4.56 -0.51
CA ILE A 212 -12.30 3.38 0.12
C ILE A 212 -13.73 3.79 0.48
N PRO A 213 -14.69 3.68 -0.45
CA PRO A 213 -16.06 4.13 -0.23
C PRO A 213 -16.81 3.27 0.79
N ASP A 214 -17.84 3.83 1.38
CA ASP A 214 -18.75 3.04 2.21
C ASP A 214 -19.66 2.19 1.32
N SER A 215 -19.55 0.90 1.45
CA SER A 215 -20.36 -0.09 0.72
C SER A 215 -21.59 -0.56 1.50
N ARG A 216 -21.94 0.11 2.61
CA ARG A 216 -23.11 -0.26 3.42
C ARG A 216 -24.41 0.21 2.79
N ASP A 217 -25.39 -0.68 2.72
CA ASP A 217 -26.78 -0.27 2.54
C ASP A 217 -27.37 0.12 3.89
N LEU A 218 -27.36 1.41 4.19
CA LEU A 218 -27.87 1.96 5.46
C LEU A 218 -29.39 1.89 5.60
N ASN A 219 -30.12 1.63 4.51
CA ASN A 219 -31.58 1.44 4.55
C ASN A 219 -31.95 0.02 5.02
N ASN A 220 -31.03 -0.91 4.98
CA ASN A 220 -31.20 -2.25 5.46
C ASN A 220 -30.60 -2.39 6.86
N THR A 221 -31.46 -2.26 7.88
CA THR A 221 -31.04 -2.33 9.29
C THR A 221 -30.90 -3.75 9.82
N ASN A 222 -31.13 -4.78 9.01
CA ASN A 222 -30.91 -6.18 9.39
C ASN A 222 -29.41 -6.45 9.38
N VAL A 223 -28.80 -6.24 10.54
CA VAL A 223 -27.37 -6.49 10.74
C VAL A 223 -27.18 -7.96 11.03
N VAL A 224 -26.61 -8.70 10.12
CA VAL A 224 -26.04 -10.01 10.43
C VAL A 224 -24.56 -9.81 10.74
N ILE A 225 -24.24 -9.84 12.03
CA ILE A 225 -22.88 -9.65 12.54
C ILE A 225 -22.12 -10.97 12.34
N ARG A 226 -21.45 -11.14 11.20
CA ARG A 226 -20.54 -12.28 11.02
C ARG A 226 -19.20 -12.13 11.74
N LEU A 227 -18.86 -10.94 12.20
CA LEU A 227 -17.49 -10.62 12.64
C LEU A 227 -17.39 -10.02 14.06
N GLY A 228 -18.41 -10.22 14.90
CA GLY A 228 -18.31 -9.94 16.34
C GLY A 228 -18.24 -8.46 16.73
N THR A 229 -18.71 -7.54 15.88
CA THR A 229 -18.84 -6.12 16.24
C THR A 229 -20.30 -5.70 16.23
N THR A 230 -20.79 -5.25 17.38
CA THR A 230 -22.19 -4.84 17.60
C THR A 230 -22.59 -3.51 16.96
N ASP A 231 -21.63 -2.77 16.39
CA ASP A 231 -21.82 -1.38 15.97
C ASP A 231 -21.85 -1.15 14.46
N ASP A 232 -21.70 -2.19 13.64
CA ASP A 232 -21.71 -2.06 12.20
C ASP A 232 -23.14 -2.15 11.66
N LYS A 233 -23.79 -1.00 11.47
CA LYS A 233 -25.14 -0.92 10.93
C LYS A 233 -25.09 -0.95 9.41
N GLY A 234 -26.02 -1.68 8.80
CA GLY A 234 -26.19 -1.80 7.35
C GLY A 234 -25.58 -3.07 6.76
N VAL A 235 -26.14 -3.52 5.65
CA VAL A 235 -25.68 -4.71 4.92
C VAL A 235 -24.58 -4.31 3.94
N ARG A 236 -23.45 -4.99 4.01
CA ARG A 236 -22.36 -4.86 3.02
C ARG A 236 -22.48 -5.96 1.97
N PRO A 237 -22.07 -5.68 0.73
CA PRO A 237 -22.07 -6.69 -0.35
C PRO A 237 -20.96 -7.74 -0.20
N SER A 238 -20.00 -7.52 0.69
CA SER A 238 -18.88 -8.39 1.05
C SER A 238 -18.41 -8.06 2.46
N ASP A 239 -17.60 -8.90 3.08
CA ASP A 239 -16.86 -8.58 4.29
C ASP A 239 -15.63 -7.70 4.00
N HIS A 240 -15.37 -7.38 2.74
CA HIS A 240 -14.38 -6.42 2.30
C HIS A 240 -15.00 -5.16 1.71
N ASN A 241 -14.36 -4.01 1.93
CA ASN A 241 -14.58 -2.78 1.20
C ASN A 241 -13.64 -2.74 -0.02
N TYR A 242 -14.13 -2.21 -1.11
CA TYR A 242 -13.29 -2.07 -2.29
C TYR A 242 -12.39 -0.82 -2.23
N VAL A 243 -11.25 -0.91 -2.90
CA VAL A 243 -10.31 0.20 -3.10
C VAL A 243 -10.40 0.69 -4.53
N VAL A 244 -10.55 1.99 -4.71
CA VAL A 244 -10.57 2.64 -6.03
C VAL A 244 -9.37 3.56 -6.12
N ALA A 245 -8.58 3.45 -7.18
CA ALA A 245 -7.54 4.42 -7.52
C ALA A 245 -7.84 5.01 -8.90
N ASN A 246 -7.78 6.34 -9.00
CA ASN A 246 -7.96 7.07 -10.24
C ASN A 246 -6.60 7.55 -10.72
N PHE A 247 -6.33 7.30 -11.98
CA PHE A 247 -5.09 7.69 -12.64
C PHE A 247 -5.38 8.55 -13.86
N ASP A 248 -4.59 9.60 -14.04
CA ASP A 248 -4.52 10.32 -15.29
C ASP A 248 -3.48 9.63 -16.18
N LEU A 249 -3.88 9.30 -17.39
CA LEU A 249 -3.02 8.67 -18.37
C LEU A 249 -2.42 9.76 -19.27
N SER A 250 -1.13 10.06 -19.10
CA SER A 250 -0.47 11.08 -19.91
C SER A 250 -0.36 10.64 -21.37
N VAL A 251 -0.69 11.55 -22.27
CA VAL A 251 -0.34 11.43 -23.69
C VAL A 251 1.10 11.88 -23.82
N ASP A 252 2.03 10.99 -24.20
CA ASP A 252 3.35 11.43 -24.61
C ASP A 252 3.21 12.34 -25.83
N SER A 253 3.42 13.62 -25.62
CA SER A 253 3.53 14.60 -26.70
C SER A 253 4.91 14.57 -27.37
N THR A 254 5.68 13.49 -27.16
CA THR A 254 6.96 13.33 -27.86
C THR A 254 6.66 12.81 -29.25
N PRO A 255 6.86 13.59 -30.31
CA PRO A 255 6.79 13.07 -31.68
C PRO A 255 7.79 11.92 -31.80
N ALA A 256 7.39 10.87 -32.49
CA ALA A 256 8.29 9.78 -32.83
C ALA A 256 9.58 10.37 -33.41
N PRO A 257 10.78 9.96 -32.96
CA PRO A 257 12.01 10.50 -33.50
C PRO A 257 12.00 10.30 -35.02
N THR A 258 12.06 11.40 -35.74
CA THR A 258 12.27 11.40 -37.20
C THR A 258 13.51 10.54 -37.46
N PRO A 259 13.45 9.53 -38.36
CA PRO A 259 14.60 8.70 -38.61
C PRO A 259 15.77 9.60 -38.99
N THR A 260 16.81 9.58 -38.18
CA THR A 260 18.07 10.29 -38.44
C THR A 260 18.63 9.71 -39.74
N PRO A 261 18.93 10.55 -40.75
CA PRO A 261 19.55 10.08 -41.97
C PRO A 261 20.86 9.36 -41.64
N THR A 262 21.04 8.17 -42.16
CA THR A 262 22.23 7.35 -42.00
C THR A 262 23.44 8.19 -42.47
N PRO A 263 24.44 8.39 -41.60
CA PRO A 263 25.60 9.20 -41.98
C PRO A 263 26.37 8.52 -43.10
N THR A 264 26.61 9.24 -44.16
CA THR A 264 27.52 8.82 -45.25
C THR A 264 28.92 8.64 -44.67
N PRO A 265 29.64 7.56 -44.96
CA PRO A 265 30.94 7.28 -44.37
C PRO A 265 31.93 8.41 -44.73
N THR A 266 32.44 9.09 -43.72
CA THR A 266 33.50 10.09 -43.83
C THR A 266 34.83 9.36 -44.04
N PRO A 267 35.72 9.83 -44.93
CA PRO A 267 37.02 9.20 -45.12
C PRO A 267 37.88 9.24 -43.86
N THR A 268 38.52 8.12 -43.57
CA THR A 268 39.37 7.88 -42.41
C THR A 268 40.55 8.85 -42.40
N ALA A 269 40.64 9.71 -41.41
CA ALA A 269 41.79 10.57 -41.19
C ALA A 269 42.95 9.78 -40.56
N THR A 270 44.14 10.07 -41.02
CA THR A 270 45.43 9.55 -40.54
C THR A 270 45.64 9.94 -39.07
N PRO A 271 46.09 9.05 -38.17
CA PRO A 271 46.24 9.36 -36.76
C PRO A 271 47.33 10.40 -36.50
N THR A 272 46.95 11.50 -35.87
CA THR A 272 47.86 12.50 -35.29
C THR A 272 48.34 11.99 -33.93
N PRO A 273 49.61 12.19 -33.52
CA PRO A 273 50.10 11.68 -32.23
C PRO A 273 49.36 12.32 -31.07
N GLN A 274 48.93 11.46 -30.13
CA GLN A 274 48.14 11.78 -28.96
C GLN A 274 48.99 12.59 -27.96
N PRO A 275 48.51 13.74 -27.45
CA PRO A 275 49.15 14.41 -26.33
C PRO A 275 48.96 13.61 -25.05
N THR A 276 50.04 13.53 -24.26
CA THR A 276 50.08 12.89 -22.93
C THR A 276 49.04 13.55 -22.02
N ALA A 277 48.17 12.72 -21.41
CA ALA A 277 47.11 13.19 -20.52
C ALA A 277 47.69 13.90 -19.29
N THR A 278 47.26 15.13 -19.07
CA THR A 278 47.45 15.87 -17.81
C THR A 278 46.56 15.21 -16.74
N PRO A 279 47.03 14.96 -15.51
CA PRO A 279 46.22 14.32 -14.48
C PRO A 279 44.98 15.21 -14.18
N THR A 280 43.81 14.60 -14.28
CA THR A 280 42.53 15.21 -13.90
C THR A 280 42.53 15.46 -12.39
N PRO A 281 42.20 16.68 -11.91
CA PRO A 281 42.10 16.91 -10.48
C PRO A 281 41.02 16.00 -9.86
N THR A 282 41.35 15.35 -8.78
CA THR A 282 40.40 14.54 -7.97
C THR A 282 39.24 15.45 -7.54
N PRO A 283 37.97 15.08 -7.77
CA PRO A 283 36.85 15.89 -7.36
C PRO A 283 36.89 16.06 -5.82
N THR A 284 36.92 17.32 -5.38
CA THR A 284 36.74 17.66 -3.97
C THR A 284 35.36 17.14 -3.53
N PRO A 285 35.25 16.40 -2.41
CA PRO A 285 33.95 15.92 -1.95
C PRO A 285 33.01 17.09 -1.73
N THR A 286 31.84 17.06 -2.37
CA THR A 286 30.77 18.04 -2.16
C THR A 286 30.39 17.97 -0.68
N PRO A 287 30.37 19.08 0.07
CA PRO A 287 29.97 19.04 1.48
C PRO A 287 28.54 18.49 1.59
N THR A 288 28.39 17.44 2.39
CA THR A 288 27.10 16.90 2.77
C THR A 288 26.32 18.01 3.48
N PRO A 289 25.08 18.32 3.09
CA PRO A 289 24.30 19.36 3.76
C PRO A 289 24.13 18.96 5.23
N THR A 290 24.65 19.76 6.13
CA THR A 290 24.48 19.58 7.58
C THR A 290 23.05 19.96 7.93
N PRO A 291 22.26 19.07 8.59
CA PRO A 291 20.92 19.42 9.03
C PRO A 291 20.97 20.56 10.03
N THR A 292 20.17 21.58 9.78
CA THR A 292 20.21 22.87 10.53
C THR A 292 19.53 22.85 11.88
N SER A 293 18.81 21.77 12.26
CA SER A 293 18.12 21.64 13.55
C SER A 293 17.92 20.19 13.95
N ALA A 294 18.05 19.90 15.27
CA ALA A 294 17.76 18.59 15.83
C ALA A 294 16.26 18.25 15.69
N PRO A 295 15.90 16.95 15.56
CA PRO A 295 14.52 16.54 15.69
C PRO A 295 13.91 17.01 16.99
N LEU A 296 12.61 17.34 16.98
CA LEU A 296 11.86 17.75 18.17
C LEU A 296 10.64 16.83 18.32
N LEU A 297 10.61 16.01 19.35
CA LEU A 297 9.44 15.23 19.71
C LEU A 297 8.40 16.13 20.37
N LEU A 298 7.15 16.04 19.91
CA LEU A 298 6.06 16.82 20.48
C LEU A 298 5.58 16.23 21.80
N SER A 299 5.37 17.08 22.79
CA SER A 299 4.88 16.71 24.11
C SER A 299 3.98 17.78 24.69
N ASP A 300 3.21 17.40 25.68
CA ASP A 300 2.50 18.33 26.52
C ASP A 300 3.50 19.20 27.29
N SER A 301 3.33 20.52 27.27
CA SER A 301 4.27 21.47 27.81
C SER A 301 4.36 21.46 29.36
N THR A 302 3.34 20.92 30.04
CA THR A 302 3.26 20.89 31.47
C THR A 302 3.76 19.58 32.08
N THR A 303 3.55 18.47 31.40
CA THR A 303 3.85 17.13 31.91
C THR A 303 5.01 16.46 31.18
N ASN A 304 5.50 17.05 30.08
CA ASN A 304 6.47 16.47 29.17
C ASN A 304 6.02 15.12 28.61
N ARG A 305 4.71 14.83 28.61
CA ARG A 305 4.14 13.60 28.09
C ARG A 305 4.09 13.68 26.57
N ALA A 306 4.61 12.66 25.90
CA ALA A 306 4.64 12.62 24.45
C ALA A 306 3.24 12.75 23.83
N LEU A 307 3.12 13.51 22.76
CA LEU A 307 2.02 13.35 21.84
C LEU A 307 2.27 12.05 21.08
N ALA A 308 1.69 10.96 21.56
CA ALA A 308 1.90 9.62 21.07
C ALA A 308 0.59 8.85 21.02
N LEU A 309 0.48 8.00 20.01
CA LEU A 309 -0.69 7.14 19.79
C LEU A 309 -0.25 5.70 19.54
N HIS A 310 -1.05 4.75 20.00
CA HIS A 310 -0.94 3.37 19.51
C HIS A 310 -1.17 3.37 18.00
N SER A 311 -0.23 2.85 17.21
CA SER A 311 -0.28 3.01 15.74
C SER A 311 -1.47 2.33 15.07
N GLU A 312 -2.08 1.35 15.74
CA GLU A 312 -3.23 0.58 15.22
C GLU A 312 -4.56 1.08 15.77
N PHE A 313 -4.62 1.36 17.07
CA PHE A 313 -5.89 1.70 17.74
C PHE A 313 -6.08 3.20 17.96
N LEU A 314 -5.06 4.01 17.64
CA LEU A 314 -5.05 5.47 17.84
C LEU A 314 -5.37 5.88 19.27
N THR A 315 -5.16 4.98 20.23
CA THR A 315 -5.33 5.27 21.66
C THR A 315 -4.07 5.90 22.24
N ARG A 316 -4.24 6.68 23.26
CA ARG A 316 -3.13 7.26 24.04
C ARG A 316 -2.55 6.25 25.02
N ASP A 317 -1.38 6.53 25.52
CA ASP A 317 -0.78 5.77 26.62
C ASP A 317 -1.69 5.76 27.89
N PRO A 318 -1.57 4.76 28.77
CA PRO A 318 -0.47 3.78 28.85
C PRO A 318 -0.54 2.67 27.80
N PHE A 319 0.60 2.36 27.17
CA PHE A 319 0.69 1.31 26.17
C PHE A 319 1.11 -0.02 26.81
N LYS A 320 0.50 -1.13 26.39
CA LYS A 320 1.03 -2.46 26.67
C LYS A 320 2.25 -2.72 25.77
N VAL A 321 3.24 -3.47 26.22
CA VAL A 321 4.41 -3.83 25.38
C VAL A 321 4.05 -4.75 24.23
N THR A 322 2.98 -5.53 24.38
CA THR A 322 2.42 -6.38 23.32
C THR A 322 0.95 -6.06 23.09
N SER A 323 0.53 -6.17 21.82
CA SER A 323 -0.86 -6.04 21.41
C SER A 323 -1.33 -7.38 20.83
N PRO A 324 -2.31 -8.06 21.44
CA PRO A 324 -2.82 -9.34 20.93
C PRO A 324 -3.46 -9.21 19.54
N ASN A 325 -3.90 -8.00 19.20
CA ASN A 325 -4.56 -7.68 17.95
C ASN A 325 -3.60 -7.15 16.87
N ASN A 326 -2.30 -7.19 17.11
CA ASN A 326 -1.30 -6.84 16.10
C ASN A 326 -1.42 -7.82 14.93
N PHE A 327 -1.61 -7.28 13.71
CA PHE A 327 -1.97 -8.05 12.51
C PHE A 327 -0.83 -8.88 11.92
N GLY A 328 0.38 -8.80 12.45
CA GLY A 328 1.52 -9.62 12.06
C GLY A 328 1.93 -10.62 13.14
N ASP A 329 2.92 -11.44 12.84
CA ASP A 329 3.54 -12.36 13.82
C ASP A 329 4.23 -11.59 14.96
N ASP A 330 4.68 -10.37 14.69
CA ASP A 330 5.27 -9.46 15.67
C ASP A 330 4.18 -8.79 16.51
N LYS A 331 3.91 -9.35 17.68
CA LYS A 331 2.90 -8.88 18.63
C LYS A 331 3.34 -7.66 19.46
N ARG A 332 4.53 -7.13 19.22
CA ARG A 332 5.01 -5.94 19.93
C ARG A 332 4.20 -4.71 19.54
N THR A 333 3.89 -3.89 20.54
CA THR A 333 3.16 -2.64 20.32
C THR A 333 3.97 -1.65 19.52
N ARG A 334 3.34 -1.02 18.56
CA ARG A 334 3.87 0.08 17.75
C ARG A 334 3.29 1.40 18.24
N VAL A 335 4.16 2.35 18.51
CA VAL A 335 3.80 3.67 19.02
C VAL A 335 4.18 4.73 17.98
N ALA A 336 3.22 5.49 17.52
CA ALA A 336 3.42 6.65 16.66
C ALA A 336 3.74 7.87 17.54
N LEU A 337 4.96 8.36 17.46
CA LEU A 337 5.42 9.60 18.06
C LEU A 337 5.28 10.73 17.05
N PHE A 338 4.81 11.90 17.47
CA PHE A 338 4.76 13.08 16.62
C PHE A 338 6.01 13.92 16.81
N ALA A 339 6.60 14.36 15.69
CA ALA A 339 7.88 15.07 15.70
C ALA A 339 7.91 16.22 14.68
N MET A 340 8.81 17.17 14.92
CA MET A 340 9.19 18.23 13.98
C MET A 340 10.68 18.09 13.61
N ASN A 341 11.10 18.78 12.55
CA ASN A 341 12.50 18.83 12.12
C ASN A 341 13.09 17.45 11.76
N VAL A 342 12.26 16.52 11.32
CA VAL A 342 12.73 15.22 10.81
C VAL A 342 13.12 15.40 9.34
N ASN A 343 14.35 15.90 9.13
CA ASN A 343 14.85 16.25 7.79
C ASN A 343 15.63 15.07 7.20
N LEU A 344 14.92 14.10 6.63
CA LEU A 344 15.54 13.01 5.88
C LEU A 344 16.15 13.53 4.58
N LEU A 345 17.35 13.06 4.27
CA LEU A 345 18.01 13.35 3.00
C LEU A 345 17.39 12.52 1.87
N PRO A 346 17.53 12.93 0.60
CA PRO A 346 17.05 12.15 -0.53
C PRO A 346 17.58 10.72 -0.50
N GLY A 347 16.68 9.75 -0.52
CA GLY A 347 17.00 8.31 -0.46
C GLY A 347 17.10 7.73 0.96
N GLU A 348 17.00 8.52 2.00
CA GLU A 348 16.93 8.02 3.37
C GLU A 348 15.53 7.54 3.72
N THR A 349 15.50 6.56 4.62
CA THR A 349 14.28 5.94 5.13
C THR A 349 14.28 5.99 6.66
N GLU A 350 13.35 5.27 7.30
CA GLU A 350 13.29 5.11 8.76
C GLU A 350 14.59 4.58 9.37
N THR A 351 15.44 3.92 8.60
CA THR A 351 16.74 3.38 9.06
C THR A 351 17.75 4.47 9.44
N ALA A 352 17.54 5.71 8.97
CA ALA A 352 18.37 6.85 9.35
C ALA A 352 18.08 7.34 10.80
N ILE A 353 16.94 6.93 11.38
CA ILE A 353 16.52 7.34 12.71
C ILE A 353 16.89 6.27 13.75
N ILE A 354 17.58 6.67 14.79
CA ILE A 354 17.84 5.83 15.96
C ILE A 354 16.89 6.27 17.07
N ALA A 355 16.00 5.38 17.51
CA ALA A 355 15.12 5.64 18.66
C ALA A 355 15.56 4.83 19.88
N ARG A 356 15.49 5.46 21.06
CA ARG A 356 15.85 4.84 22.34
C ARG A 356 14.81 5.14 23.40
N ALA A 357 14.54 4.16 24.25
CA ALA A 357 13.79 4.31 25.48
C ALA A 357 14.72 4.16 26.67
N THR A 358 14.52 5.00 27.70
CA THR A 358 15.25 4.92 28.97
C THR A 358 14.24 4.76 30.11
N THR A 359 14.45 3.77 30.96
CA THR A 359 13.63 3.57 32.18
C THR A 359 14.07 4.50 33.30
N PRO A 360 13.23 4.73 34.33
CA PRO A 360 13.63 5.49 35.51
C PRO A 360 14.83 4.89 36.27
N SER A 361 15.05 3.57 36.14
CA SER A 361 16.19 2.88 36.73
C SER A 361 17.48 2.99 35.87
N GLY A 362 17.44 3.70 34.74
CA GLY A 362 18.59 3.90 33.85
C GLY A 362 18.79 2.82 32.79
N GLY A 363 17.90 1.83 32.69
CA GLY A 363 17.93 0.84 31.61
C GLY A 363 17.66 1.49 30.26
N VAL A 364 18.48 1.18 29.23
CA VAL A 364 18.35 1.74 27.89
C VAL A 364 17.97 0.65 26.91
N TYR A 365 16.91 0.88 26.14
CA TYR A 365 16.38 -0.03 25.11
C TYR A 365 16.45 0.63 23.74
N SER A 366 16.90 -0.09 22.74
CA SER A 366 16.79 0.32 21.35
C SER A 366 15.38 0.03 20.87
N LEU A 367 14.74 1.04 20.28
CA LEU A 367 13.40 0.93 19.69
C LEU A 367 13.55 0.85 18.16
N PRO A 368 13.23 -0.28 17.51
CA PRO A 368 13.20 -0.32 16.07
C PRO A 368 12.22 0.71 15.51
N VAL A 369 12.67 1.54 14.58
CA VAL A 369 11.81 2.46 13.84
C VAL A 369 11.26 1.69 12.64
N LYS A 370 9.94 1.67 12.50
CA LYS A 370 9.25 0.93 11.43
C LYS A 370 8.73 1.84 10.33
N TYR A 371 8.60 3.11 10.64
CA TYR A 371 7.96 4.03 9.74
C TYR A 371 8.29 5.46 10.13
N VAL A 372 8.55 6.31 9.13
CA VAL A 372 8.70 7.75 9.31
C VAL A 372 8.12 8.47 8.12
N ARG A 373 7.16 9.36 8.34
CA ARG A 373 6.55 10.18 7.28
C ARG A 373 5.96 11.46 7.82
N LYS A 374 5.77 12.44 6.94
CA LYS A 374 4.99 13.65 7.24
C LYS A 374 3.53 13.28 7.49
N VAL A 375 2.91 13.98 8.42
CA VAL A 375 1.46 13.91 8.64
C VAL A 375 0.76 14.63 7.49
N ALA A 376 -0.20 13.97 6.87
CA ALA A 376 -0.93 14.55 5.73
C ALA A 376 -1.56 15.90 6.10
N GLY A 377 -1.36 16.90 5.26
CA GLY A 377 -1.83 18.28 5.48
C GLY A 377 -0.95 19.14 6.41
N TYR A 378 0.15 18.60 6.94
CA TYR A 378 1.04 19.31 7.84
C TYR A 378 2.51 19.13 7.46
N ASP A 379 3.06 19.97 6.63
CA ASP A 379 4.44 19.86 6.10
C ASP A 379 5.54 19.90 7.16
N TRP A 380 5.24 20.44 8.32
CA TRP A 380 6.15 20.58 9.45
C TRP A 380 6.06 19.42 10.44
N LEU A 381 4.99 18.58 10.39
CA LEU A 381 4.70 17.54 11.35
C LEU A 381 5.01 16.15 10.76
N TRP A 382 5.72 15.36 11.54
CA TRP A 382 6.09 14.00 11.21
C TRP A 382 5.55 13.02 12.23
N HIS A 383 5.25 11.81 11.81
CA HIS A 383 5.10 10.69 12.72
C HIS A 383 6.27 9.71 12.54
N VAL A 384 6.81 9.28 13.67
CA VAL A 384 7.88 8.29 13.76
C VAL A 384 7.30 7.12 14.54
N VAL A 385 7.12 5.99 13.86
CA VAL A 385 6.55 4.78 14.48
C VAL A 385 7.66 3.90 15.00
N VAL A 386 7.68 3.72 16.32
CA VAL A 386 8.65 2.87 17.02
C VAL A 386 7.98 1.60 17.54
N VAL A 387 8.75 0.53 17.68
CA VAL A 387 8.29 -0.75 18.25
C VAL A 387 8.79 -0.86 19.68
N LEU A 388 7.88 -1.10 20.63
CA LEU A 388 8.25 -1.37 22.01
C LEU A 388 8.97 -2.72 22.13
N PRO A 389 10.00 -2.84 22.99
CA PRO A 389 10.65 -4.11 23.21
C PRO A 389 9.71 -5.13 23.85
N GLN A 390 9.92 -6.40 23.61
CA GLN A 390 9.12 -7.48 24.20
C GLN A 390 9.59 -7.83 25.63
N ASP A 391 10.12 -6.87 26.33
CA ASP A 391 10.59 -7.05 27.72
C ASP A 391 9.49 -6.61 28.68
N PHE A 392 8.90 -7.58 29.35
CA PHE A 392 7.83 -7.36 30.35
C PHE A 392 8.28 -6.60 31.61
N SER A 393 9.59 -6.42 31.79
CA SER A 393 10.11 -5.53 32.85
C SER A 393 9.92 -4.04 32.53
N LEU A 394 9.63 -3.72 31.26
CA LEU A 394 9.38 -2.35 30.81
C LEU A 394 7.96 -1.92 31.22
N SER A 395 7.83 -1.27 32.34
CA SER A 395 6.56 -0.71 32.84
C SER A 395 6.78 0.65 33.49
N GLY A 396 5.68 1.42 33.66
CA GLY A 396 5.73 2.77 34.20
C GLY A 396 6.11 3.83 33.17
N ASN A 397 6.61 4.96 33.61
CA ASN A 397 7.00 6.04 32.71
C ASN A 397 8.40 5.80 32.16
N ILE A 398 8.51 5.72 30.85
CA ILE A 398 9.80 5.66 30.15
C ILE A 398 10.05 6.97 29.40
N THR A 399 11.30 7.29 29.16
CA THR A 399 11.71 8.45 28.38
C THR A 399 12.15 8.02 27.00
N ILE A 400 11.62 8.64 25.94
CA ILE A 400 11.98 8.33 24.55
C ILE A 400 12.72 9.51 23.93
N THR A 401 13.76 9.20 23.17
CA THR A 401 14.50 10.12 22.30
C THR A 401 14.68 9.52 20.92
N ILE A 402 14.81 10.38 19.90
CA ILE A 402 15.22 9.99 18.55
C ILE A 402 16.47 10.75 18.16
N THR A 403 17.35 10.11 17.39
CA THR A 403 18.58 10.71 16.85
C THR A 403 18.55 10.57 15.34
N LEU A 404 18.80 11.66 14.63
CA LEU A 404 18.92 11.72 13.18
C LEU A 404 20.18 12.52 12.82
N HIS A 405 21.05 12.00 11.96
CA HIS A 405 22.33 12.61 11.54
C HIS A 405 23.19 13.07 12.72
N GLY A 406 23.20 12.28 13.83
CA GLY A 406 23.96 12.60 15.03
C GLY A 406 23.31 13.64 15.98
N ALA A 407 22.24 14.31 15.57
CA ALA A 407 21.49 15.22 16.41
C ALA A 407 20.36 14.49 17.15
N THR A 408 20.31 14.60 18.49
CA THR A 408 19.31 13.93 19.34
C THR A 408 18.21 14.93 19.73
N SER A 409 16.96 14.46 19.71
CA SER A 409 15.77 15.22 20.10
C SER A 409 15.74 15.54 21.59
N ASN A 410 14.79 16.40 21.99
CA ASN A 410 14.32 16.44 23.37
C ASN A 410 13.83 15.05 23.80
N ALA A 411 13.87 14.82 25.12
CA ALA A 411 13.35 13.62 25.73
C ALA A 411 11.86 13.82 26.07
N VAL A 412 11.01 12.85 25.73
CA VAL A 412 9.57 12.87 26.05
C VAL A 412 9.17 11.64 26.85
N THR A 413 8.15 11.75 27.68
CA THR A 413 7.70 10.67 28.56
C THR A 413 6.52 9.93 27.96
N VAL A 414 6.55 8.60 27.99
CA VAL A 414 5.47 7.70 27.59
C VAL A 414 5.19 6.73 28.74
N ALA A 415 3.92 6.45 29.04
CA ALA A 415 3.57 5.45 30.03
C ALA A 415 3.41 4.07 29.38
N ILE A 416 4.02 3.09 30.01
CA ILE A 416 3.88 1.67 29.67
C ILE A 416 3.06 0.99 30.75
N ALA A 417 1.98 0.33 30.34
CA ALA A 417 1.14 -0.45 31.25
C ALA A 417 1.91 -1.67 31.77
N PRO A 418 1.64 -2.12 32.97
CA PRO A 418 2.14 -3.41 33.45
C PRO A 418 1.65 -4.53 32.56
N PRO A 419 2.36 -5.66 32.51
CA PRO A 419 2.05 -6.80 31.65
C PRO A 419 0.69 -7.44 31.97
#